data_59eca2dab6dd223b99188cc222ef4740
#
_entry.id   59eca2dab6dd223b99188cc222ef4740
#
_cell.length_a   1.000
_cell.length_b   1.000
_cell.length_c   1.000
_cell.angle_alpha   90.00
_cell.angle_beta   90.00
_cell.angle_gamma   90.00
#
_symmetry.space_group_name_H-M   'P 1'
#
loop_
_entity.id
_entity.type
_entity.pdbx_description
1 polymer ?
#
loop_
_entity_poly.entity_id
_entity_poly.type
_entity_poly.pdbx_seq_one_letter_code
_entity_poly.pdbx_strand_id
1 'polypeptide(L)'
;MDDEALNPEEIALPQDPSGPEAAEPAAEVAPVPGDPEPTIVFRNVSISFGDRPVLEDVSFSVERGKTLCILGRSGVGKSVSLRMLMGFLKPDSGSIHVDGQEITGMSEPELQAVRKRVTMVFQNGALFDSLTVKENVAFPLRERGGLEESQVVQVVDRLLGLVGAEDVGDALPASLSTGRRRAVAIARALSAQPEVVLYDEPTTMVDPIIAKRLGGIIQRLKSQLGFTSIVVTHDMRFAERLADVVLFLDNGRAHFFGPLKQFMASEDPDIQQFLNLDAYELPNV
;
A
#
# COMPACT_ATOMS: atom_id res chain seq x y z
N MET A 1 -46.53 42.98 -47.07
CA MET A 1 -46.03 43.05 -45.69
C MET A 1 -45.62 41.62 -45.37
N ASP A 2 -44.40 41.37 -45.74
CA ASP A 2 -43.86 40.03 -45.86
C ASP A 2 -43.14 39.68 -44.54
N ASP A 3 -43.60 38.62 -43.94
CA ASP A 3 -43.07 38.08 -42.70
C ASP A 3 -41.98 37.04 -43.08
N GLU A 4 -40.74 37.46 -43.05
CA GLU A 4 -39.59 36.63 -43.43
C GLU A 4 -39.12 35.82 -42.23
N ALA A 5 -39.59 34.60 -42.16
CA ALA A 5 -39.19 33.65 -41.13
C ALA A 5 -37.74 33.22 -41.34
N LEU A 6 -36.86 33.49 -40.38
CA LEU A 6 -35.48 33.10 -40.37
C LEU A 6 -35.35 31.58 -40.25
N ASN A 7 -34.63 30.97 -41.18
CA ASN A 7 -34.31 29.55 -41.27
C ASN A 7 -33.32 29.13 -40.18
N PRO A 8 -33.59 28.08 -39.36
CA PRO A 8 -32.70 27.65 -38.26
C PRO A 8 -31.47 26.82 -38.65
N GLU A 9 -31.15 26.68 -39.95
CA GLU A 9 -30.06 25.79 -40.40
C GLU A 9 -28.71 26.50 -40.70
N GLU A 10 -28.49 27.74 -40.28
CA GLU A 10 -27.25 28.48 -40.60
C GLU A 10 -26.45 28.94 -39.36
N ILE A 11 -26.29 28.07 -38.34
CA ILE A 11 -25.26 28.26 -37.31
C ILE A 11 -24.48 26.96 -37.18
N ALA A 12 -23.59 26.71 -38.13
CA ALA A 12 -22.53 25.73 -37.99
C ALA A 12 -21.41 26.31 -37.12
N LEU A 13 -21.32 25.87 -35.85
CA LEU A 13 -20.15 26.11 -35.01
C LEU A 13 -18.97 25.29 -35.55
N PRO A 14 -17.76 25.85 -35.61
CA PRO A 14 -16.57 25.09 -36.01
C PRO A 14 -16.31 23.99 -35.01
N GLN A 15 -16.22 22.75 -35.49
CA GLN A 15 -15.79 21.60 -34.70
C GLN A 15 -14.30 21.77 -34.38
N ASP A 16 -13.98 21.86 -33.10
CA ASP A 16 -12.61 21.82 -32.58
C ASP A 16 -12.05 20.39 -32.78
N PRO A 17 -10.96 20.20 -33.57
CA PRO A 17 -10.40 18.89 -33.83
C PRO A 17 -9.47 18.39 -32.69
N SER A 18 -9.37 19.08 -31.56
CA SER A 18 -8.58 18.64 -30.41
C SER A 18 -9.45 17.91 -29.38
N GLY A 19 -9.87 16.69 -29.71
CA GLY A 19 -10.26 15.72 -28.71
C GLY A 19 -9.03 15.36 -27.83
N PRO A 20 -9.20 15.03 -26.54
CA PRO A 20 -8.07 14.67 -25.71
C PRO A 20 -7.34 13.49 -26.34
N GLU A 21 -6.07 13.72 -26.70
CA GLU A 21 -5.15 12.71 -27.17
C GLU A 21 -5.07 11.64 -26.09
N ALA A 22 -5.46 10.42 -26.41
CA ALA A 22 -5.44 9.30 -25.47
C ALA A 22 -3.98 9.15 -24.97
N ALA A 23 -3.76 9.33 -23.68
CA ALA A 23 -2.47 9.09 -23.05
C ALA A 23 -1.98 7.71 -23.47
N GLU A 24 -0.77 7.62 -24.03
CA GLU A 24 -0.15 6.35 -24.36
C GLU A 24 -0.14 5.46 -23.11
N PRO A 25 -0.52 4.17 -23.22
CA PRO A 25 -0.46 3.25 -22.08
C PRO A 25 0.98 3.22 -21.56
N ALA A 26 1.14 3.35 -20.24
CA ALA A 26 2.43 3.29 -19.57
C ALA A 26 3.20 2.06 -20.08
N ALA A 27 4.38 2.28 -20.62
CA ALA A 27 5.17 1.27 -21.29
C ALA A 27 5.28 0.01 -20.42
N GLU A 28 4.93 -1.13 -20.99
CA GLU A 28 5.09 -2.46 -20.41
C GLU A 28 6.58 -2.64 -20.06
N VAL A 29 6.91 -2.51 -18.77
CA VAL A 29 8.28 -2.75 -18.28
C VAL A 29 8.50 -4.26 -18.28
N ALA A 30 8.84 -4.80 -19.46
CA ALA A 30 9.35 -6.16 -19.56
C ALA A 30 10.66 -6.25 -18.75
N PRO A 31 10.84 -7.26 -17.87
CA PRO A 31 12.07 -7.41 -17.10
C PRO A 31 13.25 -7.58 -18.06
N VAL A 32 14.31 -6.79 -17.82
CA VAL A 32 15.59 -6.94 -18.56
C VAL A 32 16.20 -8.28 -18.15
N PRO A 33 16.62 -9.15 -19.10
CA PRO A 33 17.27 -10.41 -18.77
C PRO A 33 18.51 -10.18 -17.91
N GLY A 34 18.47 -10.63 -16.65
CA GLY A 34 19.57 -10.47 -15.68
C GLY A 34 19.23 -9.69 -14.41
N ASP A 35 18.10 -8.98 -14.37
CA ASP A 35 17.60 -8.39 -13.14
C ASP A 35 16.90 -9.45 -12.27
N PRO A 36 17.01 -9.38 -10.92
CA PRO A 36 16.31 -10.31 -10.04
C PRO A 36 14.80 -10.20 -10.29
N GLU A 37 14.13 -11.35 -10.43
CA GLU A 37 12.69 -11.38 -10.62
C GLU A 37 11.99 -10.59 -9.50
N PRO A 38 11.03 -9.70 -9.86
CA PRO A 38 10.32 -8.91 -8.87
C PRO A 38 9.49 -9.82 -7.95
N THR A 39 9.52 -9.52 -6.64
CA THR A 39 8.76 -10.27 -5.64
C THR A 39 7.25 -10.14 -5.83
N ILE A 40 6.77 -8.99 -6.31
CA ILE A 40 5.35 -8.73 -6.55
C ILE A 40 5.18 -8.15 -7.94
N VAL A 41 4.18 -8.66 -8.69
CA VAL A 41 3.82 -8.14 -10.01
C VAL A 41 2.31 -8.09 -10.15
N PHE A 42 1.79 -6.93 -10.55
CA PHE A 42 0.45 -6.71 -11.06
C PHE A 42 0.52 -6.49 -12.57
N ARG A 43 -0.32 -7.18 -13.33
CA ARG A 43 -0.39 -7.05 -14.81
C ARG A 43 -1.82 -6.80 -15.22
N ASN A 44 -2.10 -5.60 -15.75
CA ASN A 44 -3.38 -5.18 -16.32
C ASN A 44 -4.58 -5.51 -15.39
N VAL A 45 -4.41 -5.25 -14.08
CA VAL A 45 -5.38 -5.62 -13.06
C VAL A 45 -6.53 -4.63 -13.04
N SER A 46 -7.77 -5.15 -13.18
CA SER A 46 -8.99 -4.37 -13.04
C SER A 46 -9.94 -5.03 -12.05
N ILE A 47 -10.68 -4.21 -11.29
CA ILE A 47 -11.73 -4.66 -10.37
C ILE A 47 -12.81 -3.61 -10.23
N SER A 48 -14.07 -4.08 -10.20
CA SER A 48 -15.28 -3.26 -10.03
C SER A 48 -16.12 -3.79 -8.87
N PHE A 49 -16.90 -2.93 -8.23
CA PHE A 49 -17.93 -3.32 -7.27
C PHE A 49 -19.30 -2.91 -7.81
N GLY A 50 -20.05 -3.90 -8.30
CA GLY A 50 -21.24 -3.66 -9.13
C GLY A 50 -20.84 -2.92 -10.41
N ASP A 51 -21.55 -1.84 -10.74
CA ASP A 51 -21.27 -1.02 -11.93
C ASP A 51 -20.17 0.04 -11.72
N ARG A 52 -19.55 0.07 -10.54
CA ARG A 52 -18.52 1.06 -10.21
C ARG A 52 -17.12 0.48 -10.38
N PRO A 53 -16.35 0.90 -11.40
CA PRO A 53 -14.94 0.55 -11.50
C PRO A 53 -14.15 1.18 -10.34
N VAL A 54 -13.19 0.42 -9.80
CA VAL A 54 -12.33 0.85 -8.68
C VAL A 54 -10.88 0.88 -9.08
N LEU A 55 -10.41 -0.14 -9.81
CA LEU A 55 -9.11 -0.14 -10.48
C LEU A 55 -9.32 -0.56 -11.93
N GLU A 56 -8.64 0.12 -12.83
CA GLU A 56 -8.71 -0.12 -14.27
C GLU A 56 -7.29 -0.21 -14.85
N ASP A 57 -6.95 -1.38 -15.37
CA ASP A 57 -5.70 -1.65 -16.09
C ASP A 57 -4.43 -1.28 -15.32
N VAL A 58 -4.38 -1.59 -14.02
CA VAL A 58 -3.27 -1.22 -13.16
C VAL A 58 -2.15 -2.26 -13.27
N SER A 59 -0.94 -1.78 -13.63
CA SER A 59 0.27 -2.59 -13.72
C SER A 59 1.41 -1.97 -12.92
N PHE A 60 2.11 -2.77 -12.12
CA PHE A 60 3.32 -2.38 -11.39
C PHE A 60 4.10 -3.60 -10.91
N SER A 61 5.34 -3.39 -10.51
CA SER A 61 6.17 -4.44 -9.91
C SER A 61 6.96 -3.92 -8.71
N VAL A 62 7.32 -4.84 -7.79
CA VAL A 62 8.14 -4.52 -6.62
C VAL A 62 9.30 -5.50 -6.53
N GLU A 63 10.52 -4.99 -6.62
CA GLU A 63 11.74 -5.79 -6.45
C GLU A 63 11.90 -6.24 -4.98
N ARG A 64 12.62 -7.33 -4.79
CA ARG A 64 12.94 -7.86 -3.46
C ARG A 64 13.68 -6.82 -2.60
N GLY A 65 13.20 -6.64 -1.36
CA GLY A 65 13.79 -5.69 -0.39
C GLY A 65 13.47 -4.22 -0.67
N LYS A 66 12.70 -3.89 -1.71
CA LYS A 66 12.26 -2.52 -2.00
C LYS A 66 10.95 -2.19 -1.29
N THR A 67 10.70 -0.89 -1.12
CA THR A 67 9.42 -0.36 -0.65
C THR A 67 8.72 0.35 -1.80
N LEU A 68 7.53 -0.15 -2.16
CA LEU A 68 6.57 0.57 -2.99
C LEU A 68 5.63 1.37 -2.09
N CYS A 69 5.50 2.68 -2.33
CA CYS A 69 4.41 3.48 -1.78
C CYS A 69 3.31 3.67 -2.82
N ILE A 70 2.10 3.21 -2.51
CA ILE A 70 0.91 3.47 -3.32
C ILE A 70 0.24 4.73 -2.77
N LEU A 71 0.30 5.80 -3.55
CA LEU A 71 -0.20 7.13 -3.24
C LEU A 71 -1.49 7.43 -4.01
N GLY A 72 -2.25 8.40 -3.53
CA GLY A 72 -3.47 8.88 -4.18
C GLY A 72 -4.53 9.30 -3.18
N ARG A 73 -5.58 9.94 -3.66
CA ARG A 73 -6.70 10.44 -2.83
C ARG A 73 -7.44 9.30 -2.14
N SER A 74 -8.19 9.64 -1.08
CA SER A 74 -9.04 8.65 -0.39
C SER A 74 -10.08 8.05 -1.36
N GLY A 75 -10.27 6.72 -1.29
CA GLY A 75 -11.26 6.03 -2.12
C GLY A 75 -10.82 5.66 -3.54
N VAL A 76 -9.58 5.97 -3.96
CA VAL A 76 -9.08 5.70 -5.32
C VAL A 76 -8.70 4.22 -5.59
N GLY A 77 -8.86 3.32 -4.60
CA GLY A 77 -8.57 1.89 -4.77
C GLY A 77 -7.28 1.39 -4.10
N LYS A 78 -6.52 2.23 -3.39
CA LYS A 78 -5.23 1.84 -2.77
C LYS A 78 -5.32 0.58 -1.89
N SER A 79 -6.22 0.56 -0.90
CA SER A 79 -6.39 -0.61 0.00
C SER A 79 -6.98 -1.83 -0.72
N VAL A 80 -7.67 -1.63 -1.86
CA VAL A 80 -8.18 -2.71 -2.69
C VAL A 80 -7.01 -3.51 -3.28
N SER A 81 -5.93 -2.85 -3.72
CA SER A 81 -4.72 -3.52 -4.20
C SER A 81 -4.12 -4.45 -3.14
N LEU A 82 -4.03 -3.99 -1.88
CA LEU A 82 -3.53 -4.83 -0.77
C LEU A 82 -4.43 -6.04 -0.50
N ARG A 83 -5.75 -5.85 -0.54
CA ARG A 83 -6.71 -6.94 -0.33
C ARG A 83 -6.66 -7.99 -1.44
N MET A 84 -6.42 -7.57 -2.69
CA MET A 84 -6.21 -8.49 -3.80
C MET A 84 -4.90 -9.27 -3.63
N LEU A 85 -3.82 -8.62 -3.19
CA LEU A 85 -2.54 -9.28 -2.93
C LEU A 85 -2.63 -10.32 -1.80
N MET A 86 -3.50 -10.09 -0.81
CA MET A 86 -3.81 -11.06 0.24
C MET A 86 -4.81 -12.16 -0.22
N GLY A 87 -5.33 -12.08 -1.45
CA GLY A 87 -6.36 -12.98 -1.95
C GLY A 87 -7.72 -12.82 -1.27
N PHE A 88 -7.98 -11.70 -0.58
CA PHE A 88 -9.31 -11.40 -0.01
C PHE A 88 -10.29 -10.88 -1.06
N LEU A 89 -9.76 -10.37 -2.16
CA LEU A 89 -10.52 -9.95 -3.34
C LEU A 89 -9.89 -10.56 -4.58
N LYS A 90 -10.73 -10.97 -5.53
CA LYS A 90 -10.29 -11.46 -6.83
C LYS A 90 -10.50 -10.35 -7.85
N PRO A 91 -9.52 -10.02 -8.70
CA PRO A 91 -9.71 -9.08 -9.78
C PRO A 91 -10.67 -9.62 -10.84
N ASP A 92 -11.34 -8.73 -11.58
CA ASP A 92 -12.19 -9.07 -12.71
C ASP A 92 -11.35 -9.48 -13.93
N SER A 93 -10.17 -8.85 -14.08
CA SER A 93 -9.20 -9.16 -15.14
C SER A 93 -7.77 -8.87 -14.69
N GLY A 94 -6.81 -9.33 -15.48
CA GLY A 94 -5.39 -9.23 -15.19
C GLY A 94 -4.87 -10.34 -14.29
N SER A 95 -3.60 -10.25 -13.87
CA SER A 95 -2.95 -11.26 -13.02
C SER A 95 -2.09 -10.63 -11.94
N ILE A 96 -2.00 -11.31 -10.80
CA ILE A 96 -1.19 -10.91 -9.65
C ILE A 96 -0.24 -12.06 -9.32
N HIS A 97 1.05 -11.73 -9.19
CA HIS A 97 2.09 -12.71 -8.87
C HIS A 97 2.83 -12.32 -7.59
N VAL A 98 3.17 -13.33 -6.80
CA VAL A 98 4.04 -13.24 -5.62
C VAL A 98 5.17 -14.25 -5.78
N ASP A 99 6.42 -13.77 -5.81
CA ASP A 99 7.63 -14.59 -6.06
C ASP A 99 7.47 -15.50 -7.30
N GLY A 100 7.03 -14.92 -8.42
CA GLY A 100 6.82 -15.61 -9.69
C GLY A 100 5.56 -16.50 -9.74
N GLN A 101 4.88 -16.72 -8.62
CA GLN A 101 3.69 -17.56 -8.54
C GLN A 101 2.43 -16.72 -8.73
N GLU A 102 1.61 -17.04 -9.73
CA GLU A 102 0.32 -16.38 -9.93
C GLU A 102 -0.68 -16.79 -8.84
N ILE A 103 -1.24 -15.77 -8.13
CA ILE A 103 -2.18 -15.97 -7.04
C ILE A 103 -3.65 -15.76 -7.44
N THR A 104 -3.92 -15.20 -8.62
CA THR A 104 -5.25 -14.74 -9.07
C THR A 104 -6.29 -15.86 -9.09
N GLY A 105 -5.87 -17.06 -9.44
CA GLY A 105 -6.75 -18.25 -9.57
C GLY A 105 -6.66 -19.22 -8.42
N MET A 106 -5.87 -18.96 -7.37
CA MET A 106 -5.62 -19.87 -6.27
C MET A 106 -6.86 -20.16 -5.43
N SER A 107 -6.95 -21.39 -4.95
CA SER A 107 -7.90 -21.82 -3.92
C SER A 107 -7.49 -21.29 -2.54
N GLU A 108 -8.44 -21.30 -1.58
CA GLU A 108 -8.17 -20.83 -0.22
C GLU A 108 -7.01 -21.58 0.48
N PRO A 109 -6.85 -22.92 0.37
CA PRO A 109 -5.68 -23.61 0.91
C PRO A 109 -4.34 -23.16 0.29
N GLU A 110 -4.31 -22.85 -1.01
CA GLU A 110 -3.11 -22.34 -1.69
C GLU A 110 -2.78 -20.92 -1.22
N LEU A 111 -3.79 -20.05 -1.08
CA LEU A 111 -3.63 -18.69 -0.56
C LEU A 111 -3.13 -18.67 0.89
N GLN A 112 -3.43 -19.68 1.70
CA GLN A 112 -2.86 -19.78 3.04
C GLN A 112 -1.32 -19.91 3.01
N ALA A 113 -0.76 -20.61 2.02
CA ALA A 113 0.69 -20.70 1.85
C ALA A 113 1.31 -19.34 1.48
N VAL A 114 0.62 -18.53 0.65
CA VAL A 114 1.02 -17.15 0.32
C VAL A 114 0.96 -16.26 1.58
N ARG A 115 -0.13 -16.34 2.36
CA ARG A 115 -0.32 -15.53 3.59
C ARG A 115 0.67 -15.84 4.71
N LYS A 116 1.38 -16.97 4.66
CA LYS A 116 2.51 -17.24 5.57
C LYS A 116 3.75 -16.40 5.23
N ARG A 117 3.88 -15.94 4.00
CA ARG A 117 5.00 -15.12 3.50
C ARG A 117 4.64 -13.64 3.37
N VAL A 118 3.36 -13.34 3.21
CA VAL A 118 2.83 -11.98 3.05
C VAL A 118 1.97 -11.62 4.26
N THR A 119 2.32 -10.58 4.98
CA THR A 119 1.59 -10.14 6.17
C THR A 119 1.09 -8.73 6.01
N MET A 120 -0.07 -8.42 6.60
CA MET A 120 -0.69 -7.10 6.52
C MET A 120 -0.82 -6.43 7.89
N VAL A 121 -0.37 -5.19 7.99
CA VAL A 121 -0.61 -4.27 9.09
C VAL A 121 -1.79 -3.39 8.73
N PHE A 122 -2.93 -3.61 9.38
CA PHE A 122 -4.17 -2.87 9.13
C PHE A 122 -4.15 -1.48 9.76
N GLN A 123 -4.96 -0.58 9.20
CA GLN A 123 -5.08 0.81 9.62
C GLN A 123 -5.38 1.00 11.13
N ASN A 124 -6.14 0.13 11.77
CA ASN A 124 -6.46 0.17 13.20
C ASN A 124 -5.55 -0.73 14.06
N GLY A 125 -4.54 -1.40 13.45
CA GLY A 125 -3.64 -2.35 14.09
C GLY A 125 -4.22 -3.75 14.23
N ALA A 126 -5.53 -3.93 14.28
CA ALA A 126 -6.26 -5.22 14.37
C ALA A 126 -5.70 -6.20 15.42
N LEU A 127 -5.27 -5.71 16.59
CA LEU A 127 -4.83 -6.55 17.70
C LEU A 127 -6.02 -7.29 18.33
N PHE A 128 -5.74 -8.47 18.88
CA PHE A 128 -6.71 -9.21 19.69
C PHE A 128 -6.89 -8.52 21.04
N ASP A 129 -8.06 -7.95 21.29
CA ASP A 129 -8.34 -7.15 22.50
C ASP A 129 -8.29 -7.98 23.78
N SER A 130 -8.52 -9.29 23.70
CA SER A 130 -8.47 -10.23 24.84
C SER A 130 -7.08 -10.75 25.17
N LEU A 131 -6.08 -10.47 24.34
CA LEU A 131 -4.70 -10.89 24.53
C LEU A 131 -3.82 -9.71 24.96
N THR A 132 -2.85 -9.97 25.83
CA THR A 132 -1.82 -8.99 26.17
C THR A 132 -0.96 -8.64 24.95
N VAL A 133 -0.13 -7.60 25.07
CA VAL A 133 0.81 -7.21 24.02
C VAL A 133 1.76 -8.36 23.67
N LYS A 134 2.35 -9.04 24.65
CA LYS A 134 3.20 -10.21 24.45
C LYS A 134 2.48 -11.35 23.75
N GLU A 135 1.26 -11.66 24.18
CA GLU A 135 0.44 -12.71 23.58
C GLU A 135 0.05 -12.38 22.14
N ASN A 136 -0.29 -11.11 21.84
CA ASN A 136 -0.53 -10.67 20.46
C ASN A 136 0.69 -10.92 19.56
N VAL A 137 1.90 -10.57 20.02
CA VAL A 137 3.14 -10.76 19.24
C VAL A 137 3.55 -12.25 19.19
N ALA A 138 3.27 -13.02 20.24
CA ALA A 138 3.53 -14.46 20.27
C ALA A 138 2.58 -15.29 19.40
N PHE A 139 1.37 -14.78 19.16
CA PHE A 139 0.31 -15.55 18.49
C PHE A 139 0.75 -16.15 17.14
N PRO A 140 1.33 -15.39 16.18
CA PRO A 140 1.76 -15.96 14.90
C PRO A 140 2.88 -17.01 15.05
N LEU A 141 3.74 -16.88 16.04
CA LEU A 141 4.82 -17.84 16.31
C LEU A 141 4.26 -19.18 16.80
N ARG A 142 3.29 -19.12 17.72
CA ARG A 142 2.61 -20.32 18.26
C ARG A 142 1.76 -21.02 17.20
N GLU A 143 1.04 -20.25 16.36
CA GLU A 143 0.26 -20.78 15.23
C GLU A 143 1.16 -21.50 14.23
N ARG A 144 2.33 -20.95 13.93
CA ARG A 144 3.29 -21.57 13.02
C ARG A 144 3.88 -22.86 13.59
N GLY A 145 4.04 -22.94 14.90
CA GLY A 145 4.66 -24.04 15.61
C GLY A 145 6.17 -24.15 15.38
N GLY A 146 6.76 -25.19 15.94
CA GLY A 146 8.18 -25.53 15.73
C GLY A 146 9.17 -24.77 16.64
N LEU A 147 8.69 -23.87 17.51
CA LEU A 147 9.52 -23.20 18.52
C LEU A 147 9.10 -23.64 19.93
N GLU A 148 10.10 -23.82 20.81
CA GLU A 148 9.89 -23.96 22.23
C GLU A 148 9.42 -22.62 22.83
N GLU A 149 8.62 -22.65 23.93
CA GLU A 149 8.07 -21.43 24.53
C GLU A 149 9.15 -20.43 24.95
N SER A 150 10.30 -20.90 25.41
CA SER A 150 11.46 -20.04 25.73
C SER A 150 12.00 -19.28 24.52
N GLN A 151 11.96 -19.89 23.34
CA GLN A 151 12.35 -19.23 22.07
C GLN A 151 11.29 -18.22 21.62
N VAL A 152 10.01 -18.56 21.79
CA VAL A 152 8.90 -17.62 21.51
C VAL A 152 9.06 -16.34 22.36
N VAL A 153 9.30 -16.48 23.67
CA VAL A 153 9.51 -15.36 24.58
C VAL A 153 10.68 -14.49 24.13
N GLN A 154 11.82 -15.08 23.78
CA GLN A 154 13.00 -14.34 23.29
C GLN A 154 12.70 -13.54 22.01
N VAL A 155 11.99 -14.13 21.06
CA VAL A 155 11.60 -13.43 19.81
C VAL A 155 10.64 -12.28 20.12
N VAL A 156 9.65 -12.50 20.97
CA VAL A 156 8.67 -11.49 21.39
C VAL A 156 9.37 -10.30 22.08
N ASP A 157 10.23 -10.55 23.07
CA ASP A 157 10.95 -9.51 23.79
C ASP A 157 11.85 -8.70 22.84
N ARG A 158 12.54 -9.37 21.91
CA ARG A 158 13.34 -8.70 20.88
C ARG A 158 12.49 -7.79 19.98
N LEU A 159 11.35 -8.28 19.50
CA LEU A 159 10.47 -7.51 18.61
C LEU A 159 9.86 -6.32 19.35
N LEU A 160 9.42 -6.50 20.59
CA LEU A 160 8.90 -5.41 21.42
C LEU A 160 9.97 -4.34 21.66
N GLY A 161 11.23 -4.73 21.94
CA GLY A 161 12.36 -3.79 22.05
C GLY A 161 12.61 -3.02 20.75
N LEU A 162 12.54 -3.68 19.59
CA LEU A 162 12.73 -3.03 18.29
C LEU A 162 11.67 -1.95 17.97
N VAL A 163 10.44 -2.13 18.47
CA VAL A 163 9.35 -1.16 18.26
C VAL A 163 9.17 -0.19 19.44
N GLY A 164 9.94 -0.35 20.54
CA GLY A 164 9.89 0.48 21.75
C GLY A 164 8.59 0.30 22.54
N ALA A 165 8.18 -0.97 22.75
CA ALA A 165 6.98 -1.39 23.47
C ALA A 165 7.28 -2.45 24.57
N GLU A 166 8.53 -2.60 24.99
CA GLU A 166 8.97 -3.56 26.00
C GLU A 166 8.32 -3.33 27.36
N ASP A 167 8.05 -2.08 27.72
CA ASP A 167 7.47 -1.66 28.98
C ASP A 167 5.96 -1.95 29.11
N VAL A 168 5.30 -2.32 28.03
CA VAL A 168 3.85 -2.58 27.98
C VAL A 168 3.50 -4.03 27.62
N GLY A 169 4.45 -4.94 27.73
CA GLY A 169 4.28 -6.35 27.33
C GLY A 169 3.08 -7.07 27.96
N ASP A 170 2.77 -6.78 29.22
CA ASP A 170 1.68 -7.42 29.95
C ASP A 170 0.36 -6.60 29.91
N ALA A 171 0.35 -5.46 29.20
CA ALA A 171 -0.83 -4.62 29.03
C ALA A 171 -1.77 -5.16 27.96
N LEU A 172 -3.06 -4.83 28.09
CA LEU A 172 -4.06 -5.09 27.03
C LEU A 172 -4.04 -3.95 25.99
N PRO A 173 -4.36 -4.23 24.70
CA PRO A 173 -4.39 -3.24 23.63
C PRO A 173 -5.24 -2.00 23.92
N ALA A 174 -6.35 -2.16 24.67
CA ALA A 174 -7.23 -1.06 25.04
C ALA A 174 -6.57 0.01 25.91
N SER A 175 -5.52 -0.33 26.68
CA SER A 175 -4.77 0.61 27.52
C SER A 175 -3.66 1.34 26.80
N LEU A 176 -3.37 0.98 25.54
CA LEU A 176 -2.28 1.56 24.77
C LEU A 176 -2.72 2.86 24.04
N SER A 177 -1.80 3.81 23.93
CA SER A 177 -1.96 4.91 22.98
C SER A 177 -2.00 4.39 21.53
N THR A 178 -2.60 5.16 20.63
CA THR A 178 -2.71 4.79 19.20
C THR A 178 -1.34 4.47 18.60
N GLY A 179 -0.30 5.25 18.90
CA GLY A 179 1.05 5.01 18.38
C GLY A 179 1.65 3.70 18.89
N ARG A 180 1.51 3.39 20.19
CA ARG A 180 1.97 2.11 20.74
C ARG A 180 1.22 0.92 20.20
N ARG A 181 -0.10 1.04 20.02
CA ARG A 181 -0.92 -0.01 19.41
C ARG A 181 -0.46 -0.33 17.99
N ARG A 182 -0.13 0.71 17.18
CA ARG A 182 0.44 0.54 15.85
C ARG A 182 1.82 -0.13 15.86
N ALA A 183 2.70 0.29 16.78
CA ALA A 183 4.02 -0.31 16.94
C ALA A 183 3.93 -1.80 17.29
N VAL A 184 3.02 -2.17 18.20
CA VAL A 184 2.76 -3.58 18.57
C VAL A 184 2.18 -4.37 17.39
N ALA A 185 1.28 -3.76 16.58
CA ALA A 185 0.75 -4.40 15.38
C ALA A 185 1.86 -4.71 14.36
N ILE A 186 2.84 -3.81 14.21
CA ILE A 186 4.02 -4.05 13.37
C ILE A 186 4.86 -5.20 13.95
N ALA A 187 5.11 -5.23 15.26
CA ALA A 187 5.84 -6.32 15.91
C ALA A 187 5.14 -7.67 15.70
N ARG A 188 3.82 -7.74 15.86
CA ARG A 188 3.03 -8.94 15.58
C ARG A 188 3.12 -9.39 14.13
N ALA A 189 3.05 -8.46 13.18
CA ALA A 189 3.18 -8.78 11.76
C ALA A 189 4.55 -9.40 11.44
N LEU A 190 5.62 -8.86 12.05
CA LEU A 190 6.99 -9.32 11.83
C LEU A 190 7.31 -10.63 12.57
N SER A 191 6.59 -10.98 13.62
CA SER A 191 6.79 -12.25 14.34
C SER A 191 6.52 -13.46 13.44
N ALA A 192 5.64 -13.32 12.44
CA ALA A 192 5.42 -14.34 11.40
C ALA A 192 6.63 -14.55 10.47
N GLN A 193 7.69 -13.74 10.57
CA GLN A 193 8.86 -13.75 9.68
C GLN A 193 8.47 -13.64 8.19
N PRO A 194 7.70 -12.61 7.80
CA PRO A 194 7.23 -12.48 6.44
C PRO A 194 8.35 -12.06 5.48
N GLU A 195 8.22 -12.42 4.21
CA GLU A 195 9.05 -11.90 3.12
C GLU A 195 8.53 -10.56 2.60
N VAL A 196 7.20 -10.35 2.72
CA VAL A 196 6.50 -9.13 2.28
C VAL A 196 5.63 -8.59 3.41
N VAL A 197 5.72 -7.30 3.68
CA VAL A 197 4.88 -6.60 4.67
C VAL A 197 4.05 -5.53 3.97
N LEU A 198 2.74 -5.64 4.11
CA LEU A 198 1.77 -4.69 3.60
C LEU A 198 1.32 -3.75 4.72
N TYR A 199 1.33 -2.45 4.48
CA TYR A 199 0.87 -1.43 5.42
C TYR A 199 -0.30 -0.67 4.82
N ASP A 200 -1.48 -0.77 5.44
CA ASP A 200 -2.68 -0.05 5.02
C ASP A 200 -2.87 1.19 5.90
N GLU A 201 -2.57 2.36 5.35
CA GLU A 201 -2.72 3.68 5.98
C GLU A 201 -2.18 3.74 7.43
N PRO A 202 -0.89 3.41 7.67
CA PRO A 202 -0.36 3.23 9.03
C PRO A 202 -0.29 4.52 9.85
N THR A 203 -0.39 5.70 9.22
CA THR A 203 -0.31 7.02 9.87
C THR A 203 -1.66 7.73 9.99
N THR A 204 -2.72 7.20 9.42
CA THR A 204 -4.06 7.82 9.47
C THR A 204 -4.54 7.98 10.91
N MET A 205 -5.02 9.17 11.27
CA MET A 205 -5.46 9.55 12.61
C MET A 205 -4.35 9.43 13.69
N VAL A 206 -3.10 9.61 13.29
CA VAL A 206 -1.94 9.61 14.19
C VAL A 206 -1.27 10.99 14.14
N ASP A 207 -0.85 11.47 15.30
CA ASP A 207 -0.09 12.71 15.42
C ASP A 207 1.18 12.68 14.53
N PRO A 208 1.57 13.78 13.87
CA PRO A 208 2.74 13.83 12.99
C PRO A 208 4.06 13.39 13.65
N ILE A 209 4.25 13.64 14.94
CA ILE A 209 5.45 13.19 15.68
C ILE A 209 5.45 11.67 15.79
N ILE A 210 4.29 11.09 16.08
CA ILE A 210 4.10 9.63 16.17
C ILE A 210 4.23 9.00 14.80
N ALA A 211 3.67 9.59 13.74
CA ALA A 211 3.84 9.16 12.35
C ALA A 211 5.31 9.11 11.95
N LYS A 212 6.08 10.17 12.29
CA LYS A 212 7.54 10.21 12.08
C LYS A 212 8.26 9.07 12.81
N ARG A 213 7.85 8.77 14.06
CA ARG A 213 8.42 7.68 14.85
C ARG A 213 8.12 6.31 14.23
N LEU A 214 6.88 6.07 13.80
CA LEU A 214 6.47 4.84 13.11
C LEU A 214 7.26 4.63 11.82
N GLY A 215 7.43 5.67 11.00
CA GLY A 215 8.27 5.62 9.80
C GLY A 215 9.71 5.23 10.12
N GLY A 216 10.30 5.80 11.18
CA GLY A 216 11.63 5.43 11.64
C GLY A 216 11.74 3.98 12.13
N ILE A 217 10.69 3.44 12.77
CA ILE A 217 10.61 2.03 13.19
C ILE A 217 10.59 1.14 11.94
N ILE A 218 9.69 1.40 10.98
CA ILE A 218 9.56 0.59 9.74
C ILE A 218 10.87 0.60 8.96
N GLN A 219 11.49 1.77 8.77
CA GLN A 219 12.76 1.90 8.04
C GLN A 219 13.88 1.08 8.69
N ARG A 220 14.01 1.15 10.01
CA ARG A 220 15.00 0.40 10.77
C ARG A 220 14.75 -1.11 10.69
N LEU A 221 13.52 -1.54 10.86
CA LEU A 221 13.14 -2.95 10.75
C LEU A 221 13.40 -3.50 9.35
N LYS A 222 13.06 -2.73 8.30
CA LYS A 222 13.37 -3.07 6.90
C LYS A 222 14.87 -3.25 6.68
N SER A 223 15.69 -2.31 7.18
CA SER A 223 17.16 -2.38 7.01
C SER A 223 17.79 -3.57 7.74
N GLN A 224 17.20 -4.03 8.86
CA GLN A 224 17.69 -5.15 9.65
C GLN A 224 17.21 -6.51 9.17
N LEU A 225 15.97 -6.59 8.65
CA LEU A 225 15.29 -7.84 8.32
C LEU A 225 15.19 -8.11 6.81
N GLY A 226 15.37 -7.08 5.97
CA GLY A 226 15.47 -7.21 4.51
C GLY A 226 14.16 -7.56 3.78
N PHE A 227 12.99 -7.40 4.41
CA PHE A 227 11.71 -7.71 3.78
C PHE A 227 11.30 -6.68 2.70
N THR A 228 10.49 -7.11 1.75
CA THR A 228 9.84 -6.26 0.75
C THR A 228 8.62 -5.58 1.38
N SER A 229 8.31 -4.34 1.02
CA SER A 229 7.16 -3.62 1.59
C SER A 229 6.27 -3.00 0.53
N ILE A 230 4.96 -3.01 0.77
CA ILE A 230 4.02 -2.11 0.11
C ILE A 230 3.33 -1.26 1.19
N VAL A 231 3.35 0.04 1.01
CA VAL A 231 2.75 1.02 1.91
C VAL A 231 1.67 1.79 1.15
N VAL A 232 0.44 1.64 1.57
CA VAL A 232 -0.66 2.50 1.11
C VAL A 232 -0.74 3.70 2.05
N THR A 233 -0.65 4.90 1.52
CA THR A 233 -0.79 6.13 2.29
C THR A 233 -1.17 7.32 1.42
N HIS A 234 -1.71 8.37 2.03
CA HIS A 234 -1.85 9.70 1.45
C HIS A 234 -0.82 10.70 2.04
N ASP A 235 -0.04 10.29 3.05
CA ASP A 235 0.97 11.09 3.74
C ASP A 235 2.30 11.07 2.96
N MET A 236 2.59 12.16 2.24
CA MET A 236 3.83 12.29 1.45
C MET A 236 5.09 12.26 2.30
N ARG A 237 5.06 12.87 3.50
CA ARG A 237 6.23 12.88 4.39
C ARG A 237 6.59 11.48 4.88
N PHE A 238 5.57 10.65 5.05
CA PHE A 238 5.74 9.24 5.39
C PHE A 238 6.28 8.45 4.18
N ALA A 239 5.74 8.70 2.99
CA ALA A 239 6.22 8.09 1.75
C ALA A 239 7.67 8.47 1.43
N GLU A 240 8.04 9.76 1.53
CA GLU A 240 9.42 10.24 1.32
C GLU A 240 10.45 9.52 2.18
N ARG A 241 10.07 9.11 3.37
CA ARG A 241 10.94 8.39 4.30
C ARG A 241 11.17 6.93 3.92
N LEU A 242 10.17 6.29 3.30
CA LEU A 242 10.14 4.84 3.14
C LEU A 242 10.28 4.37 1.70
N ALA A 243 9.77 5.15 0.72
CA ALA A 243 9.62 4.71 -0.65
C ALA A 243 10.96 4.63 -1.39
N ASP A 244 11.19 3.51 -2.04
CA ASP A 244 12.13 3.37 -3.15
C ASP A 244 11.42 3.73 -4.47
N VAL A 245 10.18 3.24 -4.62
CA VAL A 245 9.32 3.37 -5.81
C VAL A 245 7.95 3.88 -5.38
N VAL A 246 7.30 4.65 -6.23
CA VAL A 246 5.95 5.19 -6.05
C VAL A 246 5.05 4.70 -7.16
N LEU A 247 3.84 4.28 -6.80
CA LEU A 247 2.69 4.16 -7.68
C LEU A 247 1.70 5.26 -7.27
N PHE A 248 1.43 6.21 -8.14
CA PHE A 248 0.38 7.20 -7.92
C PHE A 248 -0.89 6.77 -8.65
N LEU A 249 -1.93 6.50 -7.86
CA LEU A 249 -3.25 6.16 -8.38
C LEU A 249 -4.13 7.41 -8.45
N ASP A 250 -4.67 7.68 -9.63
CA ASP A 250 -5.71 8.66 -9.83
C ASP A 250 -6.86 8.05 -10.63
N ASN A 251 -8.11 8.33 -10.22
CA ASN A 251 -9.33 7.80 -10.85
C ASN A 251 -9.29 6.28 -11.15
N GLY A 252 -8.68 5.49 -10.26
CA GLY A 252 -8.57 4.03 -10.39
C GLY A 252 -7.50 3.56 -11.38
N ARG A 253 -6.69 4.44 -11.94
CA ARG A 253 -5.63 4.11 -12.91
C ARG A 253 -4.24 4.45 -12.36
N ALA A 254 -3.23 3.77 -12.85
CA ALA A 254 -1.83 4.10 -12.58
C ALA A 254 -1.46 5.36 -13.38
N HIS A 255 -1.48 6.52 -12.71
CA HIS A 255 -1.10 7.79 -13.32
C HIS A 255 0.42 7.97 -13.39
N PHE A 256 1.15 7.43 -12.39
CA PHE A 256 2.60 7.41 -12.36
C PHE A 256 3.08 6.11 -11.70
N PHE A 257 4.16 5.54 -12.25
CA PHE A 257 4.92 4.46 -11.61
C PHE A 257 6.41 4.66 -11.87
N GLY A 258 7.20 4.77 -10.80
CA GLY A 258 8.65 5.00 -10.93
C GLY A 258 9.34 5.37 -9.62
N PRO A 259 10.65 5.68 -9.66
CA PRO A 259 11.42 6.09 -8.48
C PRO A 259 10.83 7.33 -7.80
N LEU A 260 10.87 7.36 -6.46
CA LEU A 260 10.38 8.50 -5.67
C LEU A 260 10.97 9.85 -6.14
N LYS A 261 12.25 9.88 -6.50
CA LYS A 261 12.90 11.12 -6.98
C LYS A 261 12.26 11.68 -8.25
N GLN A 262 11.82 10.81 -9.16
CA GLN A 262 11.14 11.23 -10.39
C GLN A 262 9.73 11.74 -10.08
N PHE A 263 9.01 11.08 -9.17
CA PHE A 263 7.70 11.53 -8.71
C PHE A 263 7.77 12.95 -8.10
N MET A 264 8.74 13.18 -7.21
CA MET A 264 8.95 14.49 -6.57
C MET A 264 9.38 15.61 -7.52
N ALA A 265 10.03 15.26 -8.64
CA ALA A 265 10.47 16.20 -9.67
C ALA A 265 9.48 16.33 -10.83
N SER A 266 8.34 15.65 -10.78
CA SER A 266 7.34 15.69 -11.84
C SER A 266 6.72 17.07 -11.98
N GLU A 267 6.57 17.54 -13.23
CA GLU A 267 5.85 18.76 -13.56
C GLU A 267 4.37 18.50 -13.90
N ASP A 268 3.93 17.25 -13.81
CA ASP A 268 2.55 16.85 -14.06
C ASP A 268 1.58 17.58 -13.10
N PRO A 269 0.53 18.24 -13.63
CA PRO A 269 -0.38 19.07 -12.82
C PRO A 269 -1.09 18.31 -11.70
N ASP A 270 -1.49 17.04 -11.93
CA ASP A 270 -2.22 16.22 -10.96
C ASP A 270 -1.27 15.78 -9.83
N ILE A 271 -0.03 15.40 -10.17
CA ILE A 271 1.02 15.10 -9.20
C ILE A 271 1.35 16.35 -8.38
N GLN A 272 1.55 17.51 -9.02
CA GLN A 272 1.83 18.75 -8.33
C GLN A 272 0.68 19.17 -7.42
N GLN A 273 -0.57 18.99 -7.85
CA GLN A 273 -1.74 19.24 -7.00
C GLN A 273 -1.72 18.33 -5.77
N PHE A 274 -1.40 17.04 -5.93
CA PHE A 274 -1.31 16.09 -4.82
C PHE A 274 -0.20 16.48 -3.83
N LEU A 275 1.01 16.79 -4.33
CA LEU A 275 2.15 17.22 -3.51
C LEU A 275 1.85 18.50 -2.72
N ASN A 276 1.15 19.45 -3.33
CA ASN A 276 0.79 20.72 -2.71
C ASN A 276 -0.30 20.57 -1.62
N LEU A 277 -1.22 19.61 -1.73
CA LEU A 277 -2.24 19.37 -0.69
C LEU A 277 -1.59 19.05 0.67
N ASP A 278 -0.54 18.25 0.68
CA ASP A 278 0.20 17.90 1.91
C ASP A 278 1.05 19.08 2.47
N ALA A 279 1.42 20.03 1.60
CA ALA A 279 2.17 21.21 2.02
C ALA A 279 1.30 22.26 2.74
N TYR A 280 -0.01 22.29 2.50
CA TYR A 280 -0.94 23.27 3.08
C TYR A 280 -1.47 22.88 4.47
N GLU A 281 -1.28 21.64 4.93
CA GLU A 281 -1.82 21.19 6.23
C GLU A 281 -1.04 21.63 7.48
N LEU A 282 0.06 22.36 7.33
CA LEU A 282 0.72 23.02 8.49
C LEU A 282 1.03 24.49 8.20
N PRO A 283 0.33 25.46 8.83
CA PRO A 283 0.88 26.78 8.98
C PRO A 283 2.19 26.68 9.78
N ASN A 284 3.24 27.32 9.27
CA ASN A 284 4.52 27.44 9.96
C ASN A 284 4.29 27.92 11.40
N VAL A 285 4.50 27.05 12.38
CA VAL A 285 4.62 27.36 13.80
C VAL A 285 6.02 27.01 14.23
#